data_87ca2863d6fea74e5eb664a33c9dfcdf
#
_entry.id   87ca2863d6fea74e5eb664a33c9dfcdf
#
_cell.length_a   1.000
_cell.length_b   1.000
_cell.length_c   1.000
_cell.angle_alpha   90.00
_cell.angle_beta   90.00
_cell.angle_gamma   90.00
#
_symmetry.space_group_name_H-M   'P 1'
#
loop_
_entity.id
_entity.type
_entity.pdbx_description
1 polymer ?
#
loop_
_entity_poly.entity_id
_entity_poly.type
_entity_poly.pdbx_seq_one_letter_code
_entity_poly.pdbx_strand_id
1 'polypeptide(L)'
;MGRGRREKSEFGTYLVQAIKDANMVQEEFYTAVGIKKPYFYDILTGSPPPQSTLEKMLEVLENKLPPDKSRRNTFFNLAAKCRQEIPADIVDLIKDHPDKWNEIRRKLNDNLA
;
A
#
# COMPACT_ATOMS: atom_id res chain seq x y z
N MET A 1 -17.54 -16.77 18.27
CA MET A 1 -17.14 -16.83 17.87
C MET A 1 -16.74 -16.08 16.96
N GLY A 2 -16.68 -15.46 16.82
CA GLY A 2 -16.27 -14.63 15.82
C GLY A 2 -15.64 -15.21 14.67
N ARG A 3 -15.99 -16.31 14.54
CA ARG A 3 -15.46 -16.98 13.68
C ARG A 3 -15.64 -16.43 12.50
N GLY A 4 -15.14 -16.42 11.52
CA GLY A 4 -15.31 -15.77 10.26
C GLY A 4 -14.78 -14.38 10.15
N ARG A 5 -14.41 -13.75 11.23
CA ARG A 5 -13.85 -12.42 11.18
C ARG A 5 -12.35 -12.53 10.93
N ARG A 6 -11.88 -11.99 9.82
CA ARG A 6 -10.47 -11.97 9.51
C ARG A 6 -9.80 -10.74 10.09
N GLU A 7 -8.56 -10.88 10.49
CA GLU A 7 -7.78 -9.75 10.95
C GLU A 7 -7.33 -8.89 9.76
N LYS A 8 -7.20 -7.60 10.01
CA LYS A 8 -6.69 -6.70 8.99
C LYS A 8 -5.22 -6.98 8.72
N SER A 9 -4.83 -6.89 7.47
CA SER A 9 -3.43 -6.94 7.11
C SER A 9 -2.72 -5.69 7.60
N GLU A 10 -1.40 -5.68 7.52
CA GLU A 10 -0.63 -4.50 7.87
C GLU A 10 -1.06 -3.31 7.00
N PHE A 11 -1.25 -3.57 5.70
CA PHE A 11 -1.75 -2.55 4.79
C PHE A 11 -3.16 -2.09 5.19
N GLY A 12 -4.03 -3.03 5.51
CA GLY A 12 -5.41 -2.69 5.91
C GLY A 12 -5.46 -1.85 7.16
N THR A 13 -4.63 -2.18 8.15
CA THR A 13 -4.54 -1.41 9.38
C THR A 13 -4.08 0.01 9.11
N TYR A 14 -3.05 0.16 8.28
CA TYR A 14 -2.55 1.46 7.89
C TYR A 14 -3.64 2.27 7.17
N LEU A 15 -4.35 1.62 6.25
CA LEU A 15 -5.40 2.29 5.47
C LEU A 15 -6.52 2.81 6.36
N VAL A 16 -6.99 1.97 7.30
CA VAL A 16 -8.04 2.39 8.23
C VAL A 16 -7.61 3.60 9.04
N GLN A 17 -6.36 3.60 9.51
CA GLN A 17 -5.86 4.72 10.28
C GLN A 17 -5.76 5.99 9.42
N ALA A 18 -5.30 5.84 8.17
CA ALA A 18 -5.20 6.99 7.26
C ALA A 18 -6.57 7.60 6.97
N ILE A 19 -7.59 6.75 6.82
CA ILE A 19 -8.96 7.22 6.60
C ILE A 19 -9.44 8.03 7.81
N LYS A 20 -9.16 7.53 9.01
CA LYS A 20 -9.50 8.26 10.24
C LYS A 20 -8.76 9.59 10.31
N ASP A 21 -7.47 9.58 10.00
CA ASP A 21 -6.66 10.80 10.03
C ASP A 21 -7.17 11.82 9.01
N ALA A 22 -7.74 11.34 7.91
CA ALA A 22 -8.34 12.21 6.90
C ALA A 22 -9.72 12.71 7.30
N ASN A 23 -10.19 12.31 8.48
CA ASN A 23 -11.49 12.70 9.01
C ASN A 23 -12.63 12.25 8.11
N MET A 24 -12.50 11.06 7.55
CA MET A 24 -13.51 10.45 6.70
C MET A 24 -14.08 9.20 7.36
N VAL A 25 -15.34 8.89 7.05
CA VAL A 25 -15.86 7.57 7.37
C VAL A 25 -15.50 6.63 6.22
N GLN A 26 -15.48 5.34 6.49
CA GLN A 26 -15.03 4.37 5.49
C GLN A 26 -15.90 4.39 4.23
N GLU A 27 -17.21 4.52 4.39
CA GLU A 27 -18.10 4.56 3.23
C GLU A 27 -17.80 5.75 2.33
N GLU A 28 -17.52 6.89 2.92
CA GLU A 28 -17.15 8.08 2.17
C GLU A 28 -15.88 7.81 1.35
N PHE A 29 -14.92 7.14 1.98
CA PHE A 29 -13.64 6.85 1.33
C PHE A 29 -13.81 5.88 0.15
N TYR A 30 -14.42 4.71 0.39
CA TYR A 30 -14.47 3.73 -0.69
C TYR A 30 -15.40 4.19 -1.82
N THR A 31 -16.41 4.99 -1.50
CA THR A 31 -17.26 5.57 -2.53
C THR A 31 -16.46 6.54 -3.41
N ALA A 32 -15.63 7.38 -2.78
CA ALA A 32 -14.78 8.31 -3.52
C ALA A 32 -13.78 7.59 -4.41
N VAL A 33 -13.27 6.45 -3.95
CA VAL A 33 -12.35 5.63 -4.74
C VAL A 33 -13.08 4.95 -5.90
N GLY A 34 -14.38 4.70 -5.75
CA GLY A 34 -15.19 4.07 -6.78
C GLY A 34 -15.29 2.56 -6.63
N ILE A 35 -15.11 2.06 -5.40
CA ILE A 35 -15.23 0.62 -5.12
C ILE A 35 -16.39 0.40 -4.16
N LYS A 36 -16.81 -0.85 -4.03
CA LYS A 36 -17.95 -1.20 -3.22
C LYS A 36 -17.51 -1.81 -1.91
N LYS A 37 -18.42 -1.82 -0.93
CA LYS A 37 -18.14 -2.24 0.42
C LYS A 37 -17.51 -3.63 0.53
N PRO A 38 -18.03 -4.67 -0.16
CA PRO A 38 -17.43 -6.00 -0.03
C PRO A 38 -15.96 -6.02 -0.50
N TYR A 39 -15.68 -5.37 -1.61
CA TYR A 39 -14.32 -5.30 -2.12
C TYR A 39 -13.41 -4.52 -1.18
N PHE A 40 -13.94 -3.44 -0.60
CA PHE A 40 -13.16 -2.66 0.37
C PHE A 40 -12.75 -3.54 1.56
N TYR A 41 -13.67 -4.33 2.09
CA TYR A 41 -13.33 -5.22 3.22
C TYR A 41 -12.35 -6.31 2.81
N ASP A 42 -12.45 -6.81 1.59
CA ASP A 42 -11.47 -7.77 1.09
C ASP A 42 -10.07 -7.16 1.05
N ILE A 43 -9.98 -5.89 0.68
CA ILE A 43 -8.70 -5.18 0.67
C ILE A 43 -8.13 -5.06 2.08
N LEU A 44 -8.97 -4.78 3.06
CA LEU A 44 -8.50 -4.59 4.44
C LEU A 44 -7.95 -5.87 5.05
N THR A 45 -8.48 -7.02 4.67
CA THR A 45 -8.16 -8.29 5.34
C THR A 45 -7.42 -9.28 4.46
N GLY A 46 -7.36 -9.02 3.16
CA GLY A 46 -6.73 -9.91 2.21
C GLY A 46 -5.67 -9.21 1.39
N SER A 47 -5.78 -9.35 0.09
CA SER A 47 -4.78 -8.78 -0.82
C SER A 47 -5.08 -7.31 -1.13
N PRO A 48 -4.05 -6.48 -1.20
CA PRO A 48 -4.23 -5.11 -1.67
C PRO A 48 -4.73 -5.09 -3.11
N PRO A 49 -5.35 -3.98 -3.53
CA PRO A 49 -5.88 -3.87 -4.89
C PRO A 49 -4.77 -3.63 -5.91
N PRO A 50 -5.11 -3.66 -7.20
CA PRO A 50 -4.13 -3.33 -8.25
C PRO A 50 -3.57 -1.92 -8.09
N GLN A 51 -2.46 -1.67 -8.78
CA GLN A 51 -1.75 -0.38 -8.69
C GLN A 51 -2.66 0.80 -9.02
N SER A 52 -3.50 0.68 -10.04
CA SER A 52 -4.39 1.79 -10.41
C SER A 52 -5.35 2.16 -9.28
N THR A 53 -5.87 1.17 -8.57
CA THR A 53 -6.76 1.41 -7.44
C THR A 53 -5.98 2.00 -6.26
N LEU A 54 -4.75 1.52 -6.03
CA LEU A 54 -3.89 2.09 -4.99
C LEU A 54 -3.62 3.56 -5.23
N GLU A 55 -3.35 3.93 -6.49
CA GLU A 55 -3.11 5.34 -6.84
C GLU A 55 -4.34 6.19 -6.53
N LYS A 56 -5.52 5.66 -6.85
CA LYS A 56 -6.76 6.38 -6.59
C LYS A 56 -7.01 6.54 -5.11
N MET A 57 -6.76 5.49 -4.33
CA MET A 57 -6.89 5.54 -2.87
C MET A 57 -5.97 6.62 -2.30
N LEU A 58 -4.73 6.64 -2.75
CA LEU A 58 -3.77 7.61 -2.27
C LEU A 58 -4.20 9.03 -2.63
N GLU A 59 -4.71 9.22 -3.84
CA GLU A 59 -5.20 10.52 -4.28
C GLU A 59 -6.32 11.02 -3.37
N VAL A 60 -7.28 10.15 -3.05
CA VAL A 60 -8.41 10.53 -2.18
C VAL A 60 -7.89 10.94 -0.80
N LEU A 61 -6.96 10.15 -0.25
CA LEU A 61 -6.38 10.46 1.06
C LEU A 61 -5.61 11.78 1.04
N GLU A 62 -4.83 12.02 -0.01
CA GLU A 62 -3.97 13.19 -0.06
C GLU A 62 -4.75 14.48 -0.27
N ASN A 63 -5.98 14.38 -0.76
CA ASN A 63 -6.87 15.54 -0.82
C ASN A 63 -7.31 16.01 0.55
N LYS A 64 -7.20 15.16 1.56
CA LYS A 64 -7.69 15.45 2.91
C LYS A 64 -6.60 15.52 3.96
N LEU A 65 -5.42 14.94 3.68
CA LEU A 65 -4.34 14.86 4.66
C LEU A 65 -3.31 15.95 4.40
N PRO A 66 -2.57 16.36 5.45
CA PRO A 66 -1.47 17.30 5.25
C PRO A 66 -0.40 16.70 4.33
N PRO A 67 0.36 17.54 3.63
CA PRO A 67 1.44 17.04 2.77
C PRO A 67 2.44 16.20 3.56
N ASP A 68 2.84 15.08 2.99
CA ASP A 68 3.82 14.17 3.61
C ASP A 68 4.51 13.40 2.50
N LYS A 69 5.78 13.71 2.26
CA LYS A 69 6.53 13.12 1.16
C LYS A 69 6.72 11.61 1.31
N SER A 70 6.71 11.11 2.53
CA SER A 70 6.93 9.68 2.78
C SER A 70 5.66 8.85 2.65
N ARG A 71 4.49 9.48 2.62
CA ARG A 71 3.21 8.75 2.61
C ARG A 71 3.10 7.82 1.41
N ARG A 72 3.44 8.33 0.23
CA ARG A 72 3.36 7.52 -0.99
C ARG A 72 4.22 6.28 -0.88
N ASN A 73 5.45 6.43 -0.44
CA ASN A 73 6.36 5.30 -0.32
C ASN A 73 5.86 4.30 0.71
N THR A 74 5.41 4.77 1.87
CA THR A 74 4.88 3.91 2.91
C THR A 74 3.68 3.12 2.41
N PHE A 75 2.77 3.80 1.73
CA PHE A 75 1.54 3.19 1.23
C PHE A 75 1.84 2.05 0.25
N PHE A 76 2.68 2.33 -0.74
CA PHE A 76 3.01 1.34 -1.76
C PHE A 76 3.91 0.23 -1.23
N ASN A 77 4.80 0.55 -0.28
CA ASN A 77 5.64 -0.47 0.34
C ASN A 77 4.80 -1.48 1.12
N LEU A 78 3.82 -1.01 1.87
CA LEU A 78 2.95 -1.91 2.63
C LEU A 78 2.12 -2.79 1.71
N ALA A 79 1.60 -2.22 0.61
CA ALA A 79 0.83 -3.00 -0.34
C ALA A 79 1.69 -4.09 -0.99
N ALA A 80 2.90 -3.73 -1.41
CA ALA A 80 3.80 -4.69 -2.04
C ALA A 80 4.22 -5.78 -1.06
N LYS A 81 4.50 -5.40 0.18
CA LYS A 81 4.88 -6.35 1.21
C LYS A 81 3.77 -7.38 1.44
N CYS A 82 2.51 -6.94 1.47
CA CYS A 82 1.39 -7.84 1.66
C CYS A 82 1.26 -8.84 0.51
N ARG A 83 1.70 -8.46 -0.70
CA ARG A 83 1.69 -9.35 -1.85
C ARG A 83 2.98 -10.14 -1.98
N GLN A 84 3.95 -9.89 -1.12
CA GLN A 84 5.30 -10.46 -1.23
C GLN A 84 5.93 -10.08 -2.58
N GLU A 85 5.75 -8.82 -2.94
CA GLU A 85 6.29 -8.26 -4.19
C GLU A 85 7.15 -7.05 -3.87
N ILE A 86 7.93 -6.65 -4.86
CA ILE A 86 8.72 -5.44 -4.77
C ILE A 86 7.89 -4.30 -5.36
N PRO A 87 7.86 -3.11 -4.70
CA PRO A 87 7.14 -1.98 -5.28
C PRO A 87 7.57 -1.69 -6.71
N ALA A 88 6.61 -1.34 -7.55
CA ALA A 88 6.84 -1.19 -8.98
C ALA A 88 7.93 -0.17 -9.31
N ASP A 89 7.98 0.94 -8.56
CA ASP A 89 8.98 1.97 -8.81
C ASP A 89 10.40 1.46 -8.53
N ILE A 90 10.57 0.61 -7.51
CA ILE A 90 11.87 0.01 -7.20
C ILE A 90 12.26 -0.98 -8.30
N VAL A 91 11.28 -1.79 -8.75
CA VAL A 91 11.53 -2.73 -9.84
C VAL A 91 12.01 -1.98 -11.08
N ASP A 92 11.33 -0.89 -11.42
CA ASP A 92 11.69 -0.10 -12.59
C ASP A 92 13.09 0.50 -12.47
N LEU A 93 13.42 1.03 -11.29
CA LEU A 93 14.76 1.57 -11.05
C LEU A 93 15.83 0.50 -11.25
N ILE A 94 15.59 -0.69 -10.75
CA ILE A 94 16.54 -1.79 -10.89
C ILE A 94 16.65 -2.22 -12.35
N LYS A 95 15.51 -2.35 -13.04
CA LYS A 95 15.50 -2.73 -14.46
C LYS A 95 16.24 -1.75 -15.33
N ASP A 96 16.10 -0.46 -15.01
CA ASP A 96 16.69 0.60 -15.84
C ASP A 96 18.20 0.75 -15.62
N HIS A 97 18.75 0.11 -14.59
CA HIS A 97 20.16 0.27 -14.23
C HIS A 97 20.85 -1.09 -14.07
N PRO A 98 20.94 -1.89 -15.14
CA PRO A 98 21.60 -3.21 -15.02
C PRO A 98 23.07 -3.11 -14.64
N ASP A 99 23.71 -1.98 -14.92
CA ASP A 99 25.09 -1.73 -14.52
C ASP A 99 25.26 -1.68 -13.00
N LYS A 100 24.16 -1.50 -12.25
CA LYS A 100 24.18 -1.43 -10.80
C LYS A 100 23.80 -2.75 -10.12
N TRP A 101 23.39 -3.76 -10.87
CA TRP A 101 22.84 -4.97 -10.29
C TRP A 101 23.82 -5.68 -9.35
N ASN A 102 25.09 -5.76 -9.73
CA ASN A 102 26.08 -6.44 -8.87
C ASN A 102 26.33 -5.64 -7.58
N GLU A 103 26.34 -4.33 -7.69
CA GLU A 103 26.49 -3.48 -6.52
C GLU A 103 25.32 -3.64 -5.55
N ILE A 104 24.10 -3.65 -6.11
CA ILE A 104 22.88 -3.84 -5.33
C ILE A 104 22.92 -5.18 -4.60
N ARG A 105 23.26 -6.24 -5.35
CA ARG A 105 23.33 -7.59 -4.79
C ARG A 105 24.34 -7.66 -3.66
N ARG A 106 25.50 -7.05 -3.85
CA ARG A 106 26.55 -7.05 -2.83
C ARG A 106 26.10 -6.31 -1.58
N LYS A 107 25.53 -5.12 -1.74
CA LYS A 107 25.09 -4.33 -0.59
C LYS A 107 24.00 -5.00 0.21
N LEU A 108 23.06 -5.64 -0.48
CA LEU A 108 21.98 -6.38 0.21
C LEU A 108 22.55 -7.56 0.97
N ASN A 109 23.46 -8.33 0.35
CA ASN A 109 24.07 -9.47 1.01
C ASN A 109 24.92 -9.05 2.21
N ASP A 110 25.70 -7.97 2.08
CA ASP A 110 26.54 -7.49 3.16
C ASP A 110 25.70 -7.08 4.37
N ASN A 111 24.56 -6.45 4.12
CA ASN A 111 23.70 -5.98 5.20
C ASN A 111 22.90 -7.10 5.86
N LEU A 112 22.75 -8.24 5.18
CA LEU A 112 22.00 -9.37 5.70
C LEU A 112 22.91 -10.40 6.37
N ALA A 113 24.20 -10.32 6.17
CA ALA A 113 25.17 -11.28 6.69
C ALA A 113 25.34 -11.19 8.19
#